data_a1f2d3050c580fe5056f7eb89f795588
#
_entry.id   a1f2d3050c580fe5056f7eb89f795588
#
_cell.length_a   1.000
_cell.length_b   1.000
_cell.length_c   1.000
_cell.angle_alpha   90.00
_cell.angle_beta   90.00
_cell.angle_gamma   90.00
#
_symmetry.space_group_name_H-M   'P 1'
#
loop_
_entity.id
_entity.type
_entity.pdbx_description
1 polymer ?
#
loop_
_entity_poly.entity_id
_entity_poly.type
_entity_poly.pdbx_seq_one_letter_code
_entity_poly.pdbx_strand_id
1 'polypeptide(L)'
;MANDKLNISPLERAIDRLSEGWDRYQSDTSDAQILDGLIQRFEFTYEISHKLLKRHLEANSANPAEYDEMSFQDLIRSGNEQNLLLGTWTDWKRYRNMRSKTSHTYDENIANEVVSGIPEFLTETRHLLVQIKKRLA
;
A
#
# COMPACT_ATOMS: atom_id res chain seq x y z
N MET A 1 -22.51 12.06 -11.18
CA MET A 1 -22.20 12.51 -11.05
C MET A 1 -21.12 12.63 -10.60
N ALA A 2 -20.83 12.85 -10.98
CA ALA A 2 -19.67 12.87 -10.84
C ALA A 2 -19.00 13.32 -9.79
N ASN A 3 -19.48 13.39 -8.94
CA ASN A 3 -18.98 13.88 -7.88
C ASN A 3 -18.26 13.02 -7.04
N ASP A 4 -17.90 11.88 -7.47
CA ASP A 4 -17.23 10.93 -6.69
C ASP A 4 -15.77 11.26 -6.71
N LYS A 5 -15.44 12.35 -6.05
CA LYS A 5 -14.05 12.60 -5.79
C LYS A 5 -13.55 11.47 -4.93
N LEU A 6 -12.41 10.94 -5.27
CA LEU A 6 -11.77 9.94 -4.48
C LEU A 6 -11.46 10.47 -3.09
N ASN A 7 -11.83 9.71 -2.08
CA ASN A 7 -11.50 10.07 -0.72
C ASN A 7 -10.13 9.52 -0.37
N ILE A 8 -9.16 10.41 -0.25
CA ILE A 8 -7.78 10.03 0.06
C ILE A 8 -7.49 9.97 1.56
N SER A 9 -8.45 10.41 2.38
CA SER A 9 -8.23 10.47 3.83
C SER A 9 -7.89 9.12 4.47
N PRO A 10 -8.53 8.01 4.09
CA PRO A 10 -8.13 6.71 4.65
C PRO A 10 -6.67 6.37 4.38
N LEU A 11 -6.16 6.66 3.19
CA LEU A 11 -4.76 6.40 2.88
C LEU A 11 -3.82 7.32 3.67
N GLU A 12 -4.18 8.60 3.79
CA GLU A 12 -3.38 9.53 4.60
C GLU A 12 -3.24 9.03 6.03
N ARG A 13 -4.36 8.63 6.64
CA ARG A 13 -4.36 8.14 8.02
C ARG A 13 -3.60 6.83 8.16
N ALA A 14 -3.75 5.93 7.19
CA ALA A 14 -3.05 4.65 7.22
C ALA A 14 -1.54 4.84 7.14
N ILE A 15 -1.08 5.73 6.25
CA ILE A 15 0.35 6.04 6.12
C ILE A 15 0.89 6.63 7.42
N ASP A 16 0.17 7.58 8.02
CA ASP A 16 0.61 8.19 9.27
C ASP A 16 0.73 7.14 10.38
N ARG A 17 -0.25 6.25 10.48
CA ARG A 17 -0.22 5.18 11.46
C ARG A 17 0.92 4.19 11.22
N LEU A 18 1.16 3.85 9.97
CA LEU A 18 2.26 2.95 9.63
C LEU A 18 3.60 3.59 9.97
N SER A 19 3.76 4.88 9.66
CA SER A 19 4.97 5.62 9.96
C SER A 19 5.22 5.70 11.48
N GLU A 20 4.19 6.01 12.26
CA GLU A 20 4.28 6.00 13.72
C GLU A 20 4.64 4.63 14.25
N GLY A 21 4.03 3.59 13.72
CA GLY A 21 4.32 2.21 14.10
C GLY A 21 5.74 1.81 13.80
N TRP A 22 6.26 2.26 12.66
CA TRP A 22 7.65 2.01 12.31
C TRP A 22 8.61 2.67 13.30
N ASP A 23 8.37 3.95 13.63
CA ASP A 23 9.19 4.68 14.60
C ASP A 23 9.14 4.02 15.98
N ARG A 24 7.96 3.60 16.40
CA ARG A 24 7.78 2.93 17.67
C ARG A 24 8.53 1.61 17.72
N TYR A 25 8.47 0.83 16.65
CA TYR A 25 9.20 -0.42 16.54
C TYR A 25 10.71 -0.19 16.61
N GLN A 26 11.21 0.86 15.96
CA GLN A 26 12.64 1.19 15.98
C GLN A 26 13.12 1.52 17.40
N SER A 27 12.24 2.05 18.24
CA SER A 27 12.62 2.39 19.62
C SER A 27 12.65 1.19 20.56
N ASP A 28 11.97 0.09 20.20
CA ASP A 28 11.99 -1.15 20.98
C ASP A 28 11.67 -2.34 20.08
N THR A 29 12.71 -2.88 19.45
CA THR A 29 12.57 -4.00 18.51
C THR A 29 12.30 -5.34 19.20
N SER A 30 12.33 -5.37 20.54
CA SER A 30 12.10 -6.61 21.28
C SER A 30 10.65 -6.78 21.74
N ASP A 31 9.81 -5.75 21.60
CA ASP A 31 8.43 -5.80 22.06
C ASP A 31 7.54 -6.45 20.99
N ALA A 32 7.05 -7.65 21.28
CA ALA A 32 6.22 -8.41 20.36
C ALA A 32 4.88 -7.73 20.06
N GLN A 33 4.31 -7.00 21.02
CA GLN A 33 3.04 -6.31 20.79
C GLN A 33 3.22 -5.13 19.82
N ILE A 34 4.33 -4.44 19.93
CA ILE A 34 4.66 -3.34 18.99
C ILE A 34 4.85 -3.92 17.60
N LEU A 35 5.55 -5.05 17.50
CA LEU A 35 5.76 -5.72 16.22
C LEU A 35 4.43 -6.15 15.59
N ASP A 36 3.55 -6.78 16.37
CA ASP A 36 2.25 -7.20 15.88
C ASP A 36 1.41 -6.02 15.38
N GLY A 37 1.44 -4.92 16.11
CA GLY A 37 0.76 -3.69 15.71
C GLY A 37 1.32 -3.10 14.42
N LEU A 38 2.63 -3.12 14.27
CA LEU A 38 3.29 -2.65 13.05
C LEU A 38 2.86 -3.47 11.84
N ILE A 39 2.83 -4.79 11.97
CA ILE A 39 2.44 -5.70 10.88
C ILE A 39 0.98 -5.45 10.50
N GLN A 40 0.09 -5.27 11.46
CA GLN A 40 -1.31 -4.96 11.18
C GLN A 40 -1.44 -3.62 10.45
N ARG A 41 -0.66 -2.62 10.83
CA ARG A 41 -0.66 -1.32 10.16
C ARG A 41 -0.16 -1.42 8.71
N PHE A 42 0.83 -2.26 8.45
CA PHE A 42 1.24 -2.55 7.09
C PHE A 42 0.09 -3.19 6.31
N GLU A 43 -0.57 -4.18 6.91
CA GLU A 43 -1.66 -4.92 6.26
C GLU A 43 -2.76 -3.99 5.78
N PHE A 44 -3.29 -3.13 6.66
CA PHE A 44 -4.37 -2.25 6.24
C PHE A 44 -3.90 -1.14 5.29
N THR A 45 -2.66 -0.68 5.42
CA THR A 45 -2.13 0.34 4.49
C THR A 45 -1.98 -0.24 3.08
N TYR A 46 -1.51 -1.48 2.98
CA TYR A 46 -1.43 -2.17 1.68
C TYR A 46 -2.81 -2.28 1.03
N GLU A 47 -3.81 -2.72 1.77
CA GLU A 47 -5.15 -2.89 1.22
C GLU A 47 -5.78 -1.58 0.78
N ILE A 48 -5.62 -0.53 1.57
CA ILE A 48 -6.13 0.80 1.23
C ILE A 48 -5.41 1.34 0.00
N SER A 49 -4.08 1.16 -0.09
CA SER A 49 -3.30 1.59 -1.26
C SER A 49 -3.78 0.92 -2.54
N HIS A 50 -3.99 -0.39 -2.48
CA HIS A 50 -4.46 -1.17 -3.62
C HIS A 50 -5.84 -0.68 -4.09
N LYS A 51 -6.77 -0.52 -3.15
CA LYS A 51 -8.12 -0.06 -3.47
C LYS A 51 -8.12 1.34 -4.07
N LEU A 52 -7.33 2.24 -3.49
CA LEU A 52 -7.30 3.62 -3.97
C LEU A 52 -6.66 3.71 -5.36
N LEU A 53 -5.60 2.95 -5.60
CA LEU A 53 -4.99 2.86 -6.93
C LEU A 53 -6.02 2.42 -7.95
N LYS A 54 -6.74 1.33 -7.67
CA LYS A 54 -7.74 0.79 -8.59
C LYS A 54 -8.85 1.82 -8.85
N ARG A 55 -9.38 2.44 -7.81
CA ARG A 55 -10.43 3.45 -7.95
C ARG A 55 -9.98 4.65 -8.77
N HIS A 56 -8.75 5.10 -8.54
CA HIS A 56 -8.21 6.22 -9.30
C HIS A 56 -8.10 5.87 -10.79
N LEU A 57 -7.60 4.68 -11.10
CA LEU A 57 -7.47 4.23 -12.49
C LEU A 57 -8.85 4.08 -13.14
N GLU A 58 -9.81 3.52 -12.42
CA GLU A 58 -11.19 3.41 -12.92
C GLU A 58 -11.80 4.79 -13.21
N ALA A 59 -11.63 5.72 -12.29
CA ALA A 59 -12.21 7.06 -12.42
C ALA A 59 -11.65 7.85 -13.60
N ASN A 60 -10.46 7.49 -14.06
CA ASN A 60 -9.79 8.18 -15.17
C ASN A 60 -9.77 7.35 -16.45
N SER A 61 -10.53 6.27 -16.51
CA SER A 61 -10.59 5.39 -17.68
C SER A 61 -11.85 5.63 -18.49
N ALA A 62 -11.72 5.54 -19.81
CA ALA A 62 -12.86 5.54 -20.71
C ALA A 62 -13.70 4.27 -20.57
N ASN A 63 -13.10 3.19 -20.08
CA ASN A 63 -13.76 1.91 -19.85
C ASN A 63 -13.41 1.37 -18.46
N PRO A 64 -14.04 1.91 -17.39
CA PRO A 64 -13.72 1.51 -16.03
C PRO A 64 -13.88 0.02 -15.75
N ALA A 65 -14.82 -0.64 -16.44
CA ALA A 65 -15.09 -2.06 -16.22
C ALA A 65 -13.91 -2.95 -16.56
N GLU A 66 -12.96 -2.49 -17.38
CA GLU A 66 -11.79 -3.29 -17.71
C GLU A 66 -10.94 -3.62 -16.48
N TYR A 67 -11.00 -2.77 -15.43
CA TYR A 67 -10.23 -2.98 -14.22
C TYR A 67 -10.80 -4.08 -13.32
N ASP A 68 -12.07 -4.46 -13.50
CA ASP A 68 -12.68 -5.50 -12.69
C ASP A 68 -12.11 -6.89 -12.97
N GLU A 69 -11.68 -7.12 -14.21
CA GLU A 69 -11.12 -8.40 -14.61
C GLU A 69 -9.61 -8.37 -14.77
N MET A 70 -9.02 -7.23 -14.52
CA MET A 70 -7.58 -7.06 -14.68
C MET A 70 -6.80 -7.79 -13.60
N SER A 71 -5.72 -8.48 -13.99
CA SER A 71 -4.83 -9.10 -13.01
C SER A 71 -4.13 -8.02 -12.19
N PHE A 72 -3.66 -8.40 -11.00
CA PHE A 72 -2.92 -7.44 -10.17
C PHE A 72 -1.67 -6.94 -10.88
N GLN A 73 -0.97 -7.80 -11.59
CA GLN A 73 0.22 -7.41 -12.37
C GLN A 73 -0.13 -6.34 -13.40
N ASP A 74 -1.24 -6.49 -14.11
CA ASP A 74 -1.67 -5.51 -15.11
C ASP A 74 -2.14 -4.21 -14.45
N LEU A 75 -2.74 -4.30 -13.27
CA LEU A 75 -3.10 -3.11 -12.51
C LEU A 75 -1.85 -2.29 -12.16
N ILE A 76 -0.80 -2.95 -11.70
CA ILE A 76 0.47 -2.28 -11.39
C ILE A 76 1.10 -1.68 -12.64
N ARG A 77 1.05 -2.40 -13.76
CA ARG A 77 1.52 -1.87 -15.04
C ARG A 77 0.78 -0.58 -15.41
N SER A 78 -0.54 -0.59 -15.27
CA SER A 78 -1.35 0.60 -15.55
C SER A 78 -0.96 1.77 -14.65
N GLY A 79 -0.72 1.50 -13.36
CA GLY A 79 -0.24 2.50 -12.42
C GLY A 79 1.13 3.07 -12.81
N ASN A 80 2.03 2.21 -13.28
CA ASN A 80 3.35 2.64 -13.77
C ASN A 80 3.22 3.53 -15.01
N GLU A 81 2.37 3.15 -15.94
CA GLU A 81 2.16 3.92 -17.18
C GLU A 81 1.66 5.32 -16.90
N GLN A 82 0.93 5.50 -15.81
CA GLN A 82 0.40 6.80 -15.41
C GLN A 82 1.25 7.51 -14.37
N ASN A 83 2.44 7.00 -14.09
CA ASN A 83 3.38 7.59 -13.13
C ASN A 83 2.82 7.70 -11.70
N LEU A 84 1.94 6.79 -11.33
CA LEU A 84 1.37 6.74 -9.98
C LEU A 84 2.27 5.98 -9.00
N LEU A 85 3.12 5.11 -9.51
CA LEU A 85 3.93 4.22 -8.70
C LEU A 85 5.40 4.42 -8.97
N LEU A 86 6.23 4.25 -7.94
CA LEU A 86 7.68 4.24 -8.06
C LEU A 86 8.18 2.89 -8.54
N GLY A 87 7.68 1.83 -7.90
CA GLY A 87 8.11 0.47 -8.15
C GLY A 87 7.38 -0.17 -9.30
N THR A 88 8.02 -1.18 -9.88
CA THR A 88 7.44 -2.01 -10.93
C THR A 88 6.78 -3.25 -10.32
N TRP A 89 6.38 -4.19 -11.17
CA TRP A 89 5.78 -5.44 -10.70
C TRP A 89 6.69 -6.19 -9.73
N THR A 90 8.01 -6.17 -9.94
CA THR A 90 8.95 -6.86 -9.05
C THR A 90 8.79 -6.37 -7.61
N ASP A 91 8.67 -5.06 -7.41
CA ASP A 91 8.50 -4.49 -6.08
C ASP A 91 7.11 -4.78 -5.51
N TRP A 92 6.07 -4.61 -6.31
CA TRP A 92 4.69 -4.82 -5.84
C TRP A 92 4.38 -6.30 -5.59
N LYS A 93 5.01 -7.19 -6.34
CA LYS A 93 4.93 -8.63 -6.06
C LYS A 93 5.49 -8.94 -4.67
N ARG A 94 6.59 -8.28 -4.30
CA ARG A 94 7.16 -8.40 -2.96
C ARG A 94 6.18 -7.89 -1.90
N TYR A 95 5.58 -6.72 -2.09
CA TYR A 95 4.61 -6.19 -1.13
C TYR A 95 3.40 -7.10 -1.01
N ARG A 96 2.93 -7.65 -2.11
CA ARG A 96 1.82 -8.60 -2.11
C ARG A 96 2.19 -9.86 -1.33
N ASN A 97 3.40 -10.37 -1.51
CA ASN A 97 3.88 -11.54 -0.78
C ASN A 97 3.97 -11.25 0.72
N MET A 98 4.45 -10.08 1.09
CA MET A 98 4.46 -9.64 2.49
C MET A 98 3.05 -9.65 3.07
N ARG A 99 2.09 -9.09 2.33
CA ARG A 99 0.69 -9.05 2.77
C ARG A 99 0.11 -10.45 2.95
N SER A 100 0.42 -11.38 2.06
CA SER A 100 -0.08 -12.75 2.18
C SER A 100 0.49 -13.49 3.37
N LYS A 101 1.59 -13.03 3.94
CA LYS A 101 2.27 -13.66 5.07
C LYS A 101 1.92 -13.02 6.41
N THR A 102 1.12 -11.97 6.44
CA THR A 102 0.84 -11.24 7.69
C THR A 102 0.09 -12.08 8.73
N SER A 103 -0.60 -13.14 8.32
CA SER A 103 -1.26 -14.05 9.24
C SER A 103 -0.34 -15.13 9.83
N HIS A 104 0.92 -15.17 9.41
CA HIS A 104 1.90 -16.16 9.84
C HIS A 104 3.09 -15.56 10.57
N THR A 105 2.94 -14.35 11.07
CA THR A 105 4.06 -13.62 11.70
C THR A 105 4.36 -14.02 13.13
N TYR A 106 3.65 -15.03 13.66
CA TYR A 106 4.09 -15.74 14.86
C TYR A 106 5.43 -16.47 14.62
N ASP A 107 5.78 -16.73 13.35
CA ASP A 107 7.09 -17.24 12.94
C ASP A 107 8.03 -16.05 12.80
N GLU A 108 9.12 -16.03 13.58
CA GLU A 108 10.04 -14.91 13.61
C GLU A 108 10.69 -14.61 12.24
N ASN A 109 10.98 -15.65 11.46
CA ASN A 109 11.60 -15.44 10.15
C ASN A 109 10.62 -14.74 9.20
N ILE A 110 9.35 -15.13 9.27
CA ILE A 110 8.31 -14.49 8.46
C ILE A 110 8.09 -13.05 8.93
N ALA A 111 8.03 -12.83 10.24
CA ALA A 111 7.86 -11.49 10.79
C ALA A 111 9.00 -10.57 10.34
N ASN A 112 10.25 -11.04 10.38
CA ASN A 112 11.40 -10.25 9.94
C ASN A 112 11.35 -9.96 8.45
N GLU A 113 10.87 -10.90 7.65
CA GLU A 113 10.72 -10.71 6.21
C GLU A 113 9.71 -9.60 5.92
N VAL A 114 8.57 -9.60 6.59
CA VAL A 114 7.56 -8.55 6.44
C VAL A 114 8.11 -7.20 6.88
N VAL A 115 8.68 -7.14 8.08
CA VAL A 115 9.19 -5.89 8.65
C VAL A 115 10.28 -5.28 7.77
N SER A 116 11.15 -6.10 7.21
CA SER A 116 12.26 -5.60 6.38
C SER A 116 11.80 -4.86 5.14
N GLY A 117 10.61 -5.11 4.66
CA GLY A 117 10.06 -4.44 3.48
C GLY A 117 9.24 -3.19 3.77
N ILE A 118 8.94 -2.90 5.05
CA ILE A 118 8.07 -1.78 5.40
C ILE A 118 8.61 -0.40 5.02
N PRO A 119 9.90 -0.08 5.25
CA PRO A 119 10.42 1.23 4.86
C PRO A 119 10.24 1.52 3.37
N GLU A 120 10.53 0.53 2.54
CA GLU A 120 10.39 0.65 1.09
C GLU A 120 8.93 0.83 0.69
N PHE A 121 8.04 0.07 1.31
CA PHE A 121 6.61 0.19 1.07
C PHE A 121 6.08 1.57 1.50
N LEU A 122 6.55 2.11 2.62
CA LEU A 122 6.19 3.45 3.05
C LEU A 122 6.55 4.50 2.00
N THR A 123 7.74 4.40 1.42
CA THR A 123 8.17 5.31 0.36
C THR A 123 7.24 5.18 -0.86
N GLU A 124 6.89 3.95 -1.22
CA GLU A 124 6.01 3.68 -2.35
C GLU A 124 4.62 4.25 -2.15
N THR A 125 4.00 3.98 -1.01
CA THR A 125 2.62 4.40 -0.76
C THR A 125 2.52 5.92 -0.55
N ARG A 126 3.57 6.55 -0.01
CA ARG A 126 3.64 8.02 0.06
C ARG A 126 3.68 8.65 -1.32
N HIS A 127 4.44 8.04 -2.22
CA HIS A 127 4.49 8.51 -3.62
C HIS A 127 3.12 8.41 -4.27
N LEU A 128 2.44 7.28 -4.10
CA LEU A 128 1.09 7.08 -4.62
C LEU A 128 0.15 8.18 -4.12
N LEU A 129 0.17 8.46 -2.81
CA LEU A 129 -0.67 9.49 -2.22
C LEU A 129 -0.39 10.87 -2.85
N VAL A 130 0.88 11.23 -2.95
CA VAL A 130 1.28 12.52 -3.52
C VAL A 130 0.80 12.65 -4.97
N GLN A 131 0.97 11.60 -5.77
CA GLN A 131 0.57 11.64 -7.18
C GLN A 131 -0.95 11.75 -7.34
N ILE A 132 -1.72 11.03 -6.53
CA ILE A 132 -3.17 11.13 -6.60
C ILE A 132 -3.63 12.53 -6.15
N LYS A 133 -3.06 13.06 -5.07
CA LYS A 133 -3.40 14.42 -4.59
C LYS A 133 -3.16 15.47 -5.68
N LYS A 134 -2.04 15.38 -6.38
CA LYS A 134 -1.74 16.32 -7.46
C LYS A 134 -2.80 16.29 -8.56
N ARG A 135 -3.32 15.10 -8.86
CA ARG A 135 -4.30 14.93 -9.93
C ARG A 135 -5.72 15.31 -9.51
N LEU A 136 -5.98 15.36 -8.21
CA LEU A 136 -7.26 15.80 -7.69
C LEU A 136 -7.31 17.33 -7.47
N ALA A 137 -6.17 17.98 -7.49
CA ALA A 137 -6.11 19.41 -7.23
C ALA A 137 -6.61 20.24 -8.41
#